data_61638c949f2d8c659e6b1e866e54d6bb
#
_entry.id   61638c949f2d8c659e6b1e866e54d6bb
#
_cell.length_a   1.000
_cell.length_b   1.000
_cell.length_c   1.000
_cell.angle_alpha   90.00
_cell.angle_beta   90.00
_cell.angle_gamma   90.00
#
_symmetry.space_group_name_H-M   'P 1'
#
loop_
_entity.id
_entity.type
_entity.pdbx_description
1 polymer ?
#
loop_
_entity_poly.entity_id
_entity_poly.type
_entity_poly.pdbx_seq_one_letter_code
_entity_poly.pdbx_strand_id
1 'polypeptide(L)'
;MGAAVCRAPVLRAFGANDRNVVKIAKIPLLSPGHYSILRANRFRTRFCARGLYAYGRRAFPLDTPYAIEMLHITKRFPGIVANDDITLQLRKGEIHALLGENGAGKSTLMSVLFGLYQAEEGEIRKDGKVVSIKNPNDANSLGIGMVHQHFKLVECFTVLDNIIMGVEPTKHGFLQKGEARKKVIALSEKYGLQVDPDARIEDITVGMQQRTEILKMLYRDNEILIFDEPTAVLTPQEISELMQIMRGLAAEGKSILFISHKLQEIMAVADRCTVLRKGKCIGTVETKNTTAEQLSAMMVGRSVNFHVEKKASTPGDVLLDVQHLTVASRQHKNDAVHDVSFQVRAGEIVCIAGIDGNGQTELVYGLTGLEPVKDGKILFRGEDITHMSIRKRSLLGMSHIPEDRHKHGLVLDYPLEYNMILQRYFEPRFTDKAGFLRRKNIRAYAERLIEQYDVRSGQGAATIARSMSGGNQQKAIIAREIDDDPQLLVAVQPTRGLDVGAIEYIHKQLVAQRDAGKAVLLVSLELDEVLDVPDRILVMYEGEIVGELDPRTTSENELGLYMAGAKRDEVRA
;
A
#
# COMPACT_ATOMS: atom_id res chain seq x y z
N MET A 1 39.99 27.43 10.17
CA MET A 1 40.55 27.93 8.90
C MET A 1 39.91 27.09 7.79
N GLY A 2 39.08 27.55 6.90
CA GLY A 2 38.53 28.85 6.56
C GLY A 2 37.19 28.62 5.85
N ALA A 3 36.28 29.53 6.15
CA ALA A 3 34.94 29.59 5.57
C ALA A 3 34.99 30.14 4.13
N ALA A 4 34.21 29.55 3.24
CA ALA A 4 33.91 30.14 1.94
C ALA A 4 32.41 30.48 1.87
N VAL A 5 32.13 31.76 1.94
CA VAL A 5 30.81 32.41 1.72
C VAL A 5 30.62 32.59 0.22
N CYS A 6 29.56 32.04 -0.37
CA CYS A 6 29.12 32.42 -1.70
C CYS A 6 27.94 33.39 -1.60
N ARG A 7 28.16 34.58 -2.16
CA ARG A 7 27.19 35.70 -2.29
C ARG A 7 26.31 35.47 -3.52
N ALA A 8 25.01 35.78 -3.36
CA ALA A 8 24.04 35.88 -4.43
C ALA A 8 24.22 37.20 -5.21
N PRO A 9 23.89 37.25 -6.50
CA PRO A 9 23.80 38.53 -7.24
C PRO A 9 22.38 39.11 -7.23
N VAL A 10 22.39 40.44 -7.08
CA VAL A 10 21.29 41.38 -7.01
C VAL A 10 20.60 41.51 -8.39
N LEU A 11 19.26 41.40 -8.41
CA LEU A 11 18.40 41.76 -9.52
C LEU A 11 18.16 43.27 -9.55
N ARG A 12 18.47 43.90 -10.67
CA ARG A 12 18.05 45.29 -11.02
C ARG A 12 16.75 45.24 -11.83
N ALA A 13 15.81 46.05 -11.37
CA ALA A 13 14.55 46.34 -12.03
C ALA A 13 14.73 47.21 -13.28
N PHE A 14 13.91 46.97 -14.31
CA PHE A 14 13.49 47.92 -15.34
C PHE A 14 11.98 47.77 -15.53
N GLY A 15 11.29 48.65 -15.56
CA GLY A 15 10.43 49.78 -15.66
C GLY A 15 9.37 49.59 -16.73
N ALA A 16 8.16 49.74 -16.25
CA ALA A 16 6.90 50.35 -16.76
C ALA A 16 6.63 50.48 -18.28
N ASN A 17 5.49 49.98 -18.69
CA ASN A 17 4.30 50.56 -19.33
C ASN A 17 3.64 49.52 -20.25
N ASP A 18 2.41 49.15 -20.03
CA ASP A 18 1.27 49.66 -20.77
C ASP A 18 -0.08 49.14 -20.23
N ARG A 19 -1.02 50.05 -20.24
CA ARG A 19 -2.39 49.91 -19.76
C ARG A 19 -3.23 49.10 -20.75
N ASN A 20 -4.01 48.15 -20.29
CA ASN A 20 -5.30 47.85 -20.90
C ASN A 20 -6.32 47.46 -19.81
N VAL A 21 -7.21 48.40 -19.54
CA VAL A 21 -8.38 48.31 -18.68
C VAL A 21 -9.48 47.60 -19.47
N VAL A 22 -9.89 46.43 -19.03
CA VAL A 22 -11.15 45.81 -19.49
C VAL A 22 -12.20 45.98 -18.40
N LYS A 23 -13.26 46.72 -18.76
CA LYS A 23 -14.42 47.03 -17.92
C LYS A 23 -15.19 45.77 -17.53
N ILE A 24 -15.40 45.61 -16.22
CA ILE A 24 -16.38 44.68 -15.67
C ILE A 24 -17.77 45.31 -15.79
N ALA A 25 -18.65 44.69 -16.56
CA ALA A 25 -20.07 45.04 -16.62
C ALA A 25 -20.80 44.41 -15.44
N LYS A 26 -21.45 45.25 -14.63
CA LYS A 26 -22.37 44.86 -13.56
C LYS A 26 -23.64 44.26 -14.15
N ILE A 27 -24.05 43.10 -13.68
CA ILE A 27 -25.40 42.53 -13.88
C ILE A 27 -26.17 42.67 -12.55
N PRO A 28 -27.41 43.15 -12.55
CA PRO A 28 -28.15 43.47 -11.33
C PRO A 28 -28.87 42.26 -10.76
N LEU A 29 -28.94 42.25 -9.41
CA LEU A 29 -29.78 41.35 -8.59
C LEU A 29 -31.27 41.59 -8.87
N LEU A 30 -32.02 40.50 -9.10
CA LEU A 30 -33.47 40.49 -9.03
C LEU A 30 -33.93 39.40 -8.06
N SER A 31 -34.83 39.82 -7.20
CA SER A 31 -35.45 39.10 -6.07
C SER A 31 -36.48 38.01 -6.49
N PRO A 32 -36.99 37.19 -5.54
CA PRO A 32 -37.62 35.92 -5.84
C PRO A 32 -39.14 36.02 -6.03
N GLY A 33 -39.65 35.17 -6.89
CA GLY A 33 -41.07 34.88 -6.97
C GLY A 33 -41.51 34.47 -8.37
N HIS A 34 -41.92 33.26 -8.49
CA HIS A 34 -43.04 32.65 -9.22
C HIS A 34 -42.68 31.34 -9.91
N TYR A 35 -43.34 30.30 -9.44
CA TYR A 35 -43.49 29.01 -10.10
C TYR A 35 -44.12 29.17 -11.49
N SER A 36 -43.52 28.64 -12.52
CA SER A 36 -44.25 28.03 -13.62
C SER A 36 -43.36 27.07 -14.41
N ILE A 37 -43.94 25.91 -14.61
CA ILE A 37 -43.57 24.75 -15.38
C ILE A 37 -43.11 25.17 -16.79
N LEU A 38 -41.89 24.82 -17.17
CA LEU A 38 -41.50 24.72 -18.58
C LEU A 38 -40.64 23.46 -18.79
N ARG A 39 -41.17 22.65 -19.69
CA ARG A 39 -40.74 21.38 -20.25
C ARG A 39 -39.23 21.20 -20.33
N ALA A 40 -38.75 20.15 -19.68
CA ALA A 40 -37.45 19.55 -19.91
C ALA A 40 -37.30 19.09 -21.37
N ASN A 41 -36.41 19.71 -22.09
CA ASN A 41 -35.91 19.22 -23.36
C ASN A 41 -34.82 18.19 -23.11
N ARG A 42 -35.08 17.02 -23.63
CA ARG A 42 -34.30 15.80 -23.63
C ARG A 42 -32.85 16.04 -24.09
N PHE A 43 -31.90 16.09 -23.12
CA PHE A 43 -30.60 15.48 -23.33
C PHE A 43 -30.57 14.21 -22.49
N ARG A 44 -31.03 13.13 -23.09
CA ARG A 44 -30.77 11.78 -22.62
C ARG A 44 -29.29 11.49 -22.86
N THR A 45 -28.46 11.78 -21.90
CA THR A 45 -27.25 11.00 -21.69
C THR A 45 -27.73 9.59 -21.29
N ARG A 46 -27.75 8.72 -22.28
CA ARG A 46 -27.83 7.27 -22.08
C ARG A 46 -26.54 6.81 -21.40
N PHE A 47 -26.41 7.03 -20.12
CA PHE A 47 -25.63 6.15 -19.29
C PHE A 47 -26.46 4.87 -19.15
N CYS A 48 -26.20 3.95 -20.08
CA CYS A 48 -26.67 2.61 -19.99
C CYS A 48 -26.12 1.96 -18.71
N ALA A 49 -27.02 1.78 -17.73
CA ALA A 49 -26.92 0.70 -16.76
C ALA A 49 -27.09 -0.64 -17.52
N ARG A 50 -26.11 -0.98 -18.34
CA ARG A 50 -25.95 -2.26 -19.03
C ARG A 50 -24.46 -2.53 -19.13
N GLY A 51 -23.95 -3.30 -18.20
CA GLY A 51 -22.57 -3.78 -18.32
C GLY A 51 -21.94 -4.37 -17.08
N LEU A 52 -22.66 -4.63 -16.01
CA LEU A 52 -22.11 -5.38 -14.87
C LEU A 52 -22.15 -6.91 -15.06
N TYR A 53 -22.59 -7.41 -16.25
CA TYR A 53 -22.58 -8.84 -16.53
C TYR A 53 -22.14 -9.12 -17.97
N ALA A 54 -21.13 -10.01 -18.07
CA ALA A 54 -20.67 -10.68 -19.28
C ALA A 54 -19.55 -10.02 -20.09
N TYR A 55 -18.40 -9.73 -19.45
CA TYR A 55 -17.17 -10.11 -20.15
C TYR A 55 -16.90 -11.58 -19.80
N GLY A 56 -17.41 -12.48 -20.63
CA GLY A 56 -17.12 -13.90 -20.53
C GLY A 56 -15.59 -14.09 -20.53
N ARG A 57 -15.06 -14.74 -19.49
CA ARG A 57 -13.65 -15.15 -19.44
C ARG A 57 -13.38 -15.95 -20.72
N ARG A 58 -12.40 -15.51 -21.51
CA ARG A 58 -12.06 -16.14 -22.77
C ARG A 58 -11.57 -17.56 -22.51
N ALA A 59 -12.15 -18.54 -23.19
CA ALA A 59 -11.53 -19.85 -23.29
C ALA A 59 -10.43 -19.74 -24.37
N PHE A 60 -9.16 -19.83 -23.96
CA PHE A 60 -8.05 -19.91 -24.90
C PHE A 60 -8.03 -21.32 -25.50
N PRO A 61 -7.96 -21.47 -26.85
CA PRO A 61 -7.66 -22.76 -27.45
C PRO A 61 -6.36 -23.33 -26.89
N LEU A 62 -6.27 -24.65 -26.77
CA LEU A 62 -5.06 -25.35 -26.27
C LEU A 62 -3.79 -25.00 -27.08
N ASP A 63 -3.95 -24.61 -28.35
CA ASP A 63 -2.88 -24.27 -29.28
C ASP A 63 -2.59 -22.76 -29.39
N THR A 64 -3.05 -21.92 -28.44
CA THR A 64 -2.74 -20.49 -28.46
C THR A 64 -1.24 -20.29 -28.27
N PRO A 65 -0.54 -19.63 -29.20
CA PRO A 65 0.92 -19.48 -29.12
C PRO A 65 1.33 -18.61 -27.93
N TYR A 66 2.45 -18.94 -27.32
CA TYR A 66 3.02 -18.16 -26.23
C TYR A 66 3.62 -16.86 -26.75
N ALA A 67 3.33 -15.75 -26.08
CA ALA A 67 3.99 -14.47 -26.29
C ALA A 67 5.38 -14.46 -25.66
N ILE A 68 5.46 -14.99 -24.42
CA ILE A 68 6.72 -15.16 -23.67
C ILE A 68 6.73 -16.55 -23.02
N GLU A 69 7.91 -17.15 -23.04
CA GLU A 69 8.23 -18.35 -22.27
C GLU A 69 9.54 -18.11 -21.53
N MET A 70 9.52 -18.29 -20.25
CA MET A 70 10.67 -18.35 -19.37
C MET A 70 10.81 -19.81 -18.95
N LEU A 71 11.86 -20.48 -19.43
CA LEU A 71 12.01 -21.93 -19.27
C LEU A 71 13.20 -22.23 -18.37
N HIS A 72 12.96 -22.98 -17.28
CA HIS A 72 13.99 -23.44 -16.36
C HIS A 72 14.87 -22.33 -15.77
N ILE A 73 14.25 -21.18 -15.43
CA ILE A 73 14.96 -20.00 -14.94
C ILE A 73 15.47 -20.23 -13.52
N THR A 74 16.78 -20.13 -13.35
CA THR A 74 17.42 -20.15 -12.04
C THR A 74 18.18 -18.85 -11.80
N LYS A 75 17.89 -18.20 -10.65
CA LYS A 75 18.56 -16.98 -10.21
C LYS A 75 19.05 -17.10 -8.78
N ARG A 76 20.35 -16.91 -8.59
CA ARG A 76 21.03 -17.00 -7.30
C ARG A 76 21.54 -15.63 -6.86
N PHE A 77 21.47 -15.39 -5.56
CA PHE A 77 22.15 -14.29 -4.87
C PHE A 77 23.03 -14.87 -3.76
N PRO A 78 24.00 -14.13 -3.22
CA PRO A 78 24.84 -14.63 -2.14
C PRO A 78 23.99 -15.16 -0.97
N GLY A 79 24.07 -16.47 -0.73
CA GLY A 79 23.35 -17.14 0.38
C GLY A 79 21.90 -17.53 0.10
N ILE A 80 21.32 -17.22 -1.07
CA ILE A 80 19.92 -17.54 -1.39
C ILE A 80 19.73 -17.89 -2.87
N VAL A 81 18.89 -18.89 -3.13
CA VAL A 81 18.35 -19.18 -4.47
C VAL A 81 16.98 -18.52 -4.58
N ALA A 82 16.90 -17.40 -5.28
CA ALA A 82 15.68 -16.62 -5.39
C ALA A 82 14.66 -17.22 -6.38
N ASN A 83 15.15 -17.82 -7.47
CA ASN A 83 14.36 -18.63 -8.41
C ASN A 83 15.12 -19.93 -8.67
N ASP A 84 14.45 -21.06 -8.59
CA ASP A 84 14.98 -22.42 -8.69
C ASP A 84 14.15 -23.20 -9.70
N ASP A 85 14.67 -23.32 -10.91
CA ASP A 85 14.07 -24.07 -12.04
C ASP A 85 12.61 -23.63 -12.35
N ILE A 86 12.38 -22.31 -12.48
CA ILE A 86 11.04 -21.77 -12.73
C ILE A 86 10.73 -21.78 -14.23
N THR A 87 9.56 -22.35 -14.57
CA THR A 87 8.96 -22.22 -15.90
C THR A 87 7.70 -21.37 -15.81
N LEU A 88 7.63 -20.27 -16.59
CA LEU A 88 6.50 -19.37 -16.73
C LEU A 88 6.20 -19.16 -18.22
N GLN A 89 4.95 -19.38 -18.62
CA GLN A 89 4.52 -19.27 -20.02
C GLN A 89 3.28 -18.37 -20.11
N LEU A 90 3.40 -17.25 -20.82
CA LEU A 90 2.34 -16.26 -21.09
C LEU A 90 1.81 -16.47 -22.50
N ARG A 91 0.49 -16.71 -22.65
CA ARG A 91 -0.18 -16.80 -23.97
C ARG A 91 -0.46 -15.41 -24.53
N LYS A 92 -0.65 -15.33 -25.85
CA LYS A 92 -1.03 -14.06 -26.51
C LYS A 92 -2.43 -13.61 -26.08
N GLY A 93 -2.54 -12.35 -25.69
CA GLY A 93 -3.81 -11.74 -25.26
C GLY A 93 -4.32 -12.24 -23.91
N GLU A 94 -3.51 -12.96 -23.13
CA GLU A 94 -3.84 -13.50 -21.81
C GLU A 94 -3.50 -12.48 -20.72
N ILE A 95 -4.29 -12.48 -19.66
CA ILE A 95 -3.91 -11.91 -18.36
C ILE A 95 -3.46 -13.06 -17.47
N HIS A 96 -2.15 -13.20 -17.28
CA HIS A 96 -1.54 -14.24 -16.48
C HIS A 96 -1.06 -13.69 -15.14
N ALA A 97 -1.63 -14.17 -14.05
CA ALA A 97 -1.22 -13.77 -12.72
C ALA A 97 0.00 -14.54 -12.23
N LEU A 98 0.88 -13.86 -11.50
CA LEU A 98 1.98 -14.46 -10.75
C LEU A 98 1.74 -14.23 -9.26
N LEU A 99 1.38 -15.31 -8.55
CA LEU A 99 1.01 -15.32 -7.15
C LEU A 99 2.13 -15.93 -6.29
N GLY A 100 2.28 -15.46 -5.07
CA GLY A 100 3.21 -16.03 -4.09
C GLY A 100 3.41 -15.08 -2.92
N GLU A 101 3.91 -15.61 -1.80
CA GLU A 101 4.28 -14.83 -0.63
C GLU A 101 5.41 -13.83 -0.94
N ASN A 102 5.62 -12.86 -0.04
CA ASN A 102 6.76 -11.96 -0.12
C ASN A 102 8.07 -12.77 0.01
N GLY A 103 9.02 -12.52 -0.89
CA GLY A 103 10.24 -13.34 -0.98
C GLY A 103 10.08 -14.66 -1.74
N ALA A 104 8.92 -14.96 -2.34
CA ALA A 104 8.74 -16.15 -3.17
C ALA A 104 9.48 -16.12 -4.52
N GLY A 105 10.11 -14.97 -4.87
CA GLY A 105 10.89 -14.83 -6.10
C GLY A 105 10.15 -14.13 -7.26
N LYS A 106 8.92 -13.61 -7.06
CA LYS A 106 8.10 -12.98 -8.11
C LYS A 106 8.80 -11.80 -8.80
N SER A 107 9.14 -10.76 -8.04
CA SER A 107 9.79 -9.56 -8.57
C SER A 107 11.20 -9.86 -9.11
N THR A 108 11.89 -10.88 -8.57
CA THR A 108 13.16 -11.37 -9.11
C THR A 108 12.96 -11.97 -10.51
N LEU A 109 11.95 -12.83 -10.69
CA LEU A 109 11.63 -13.44 -11.98
C LEU A 109 11.28 -12.37 -13.02
N MET A 110 10.48 -11.36 -12.65
CA MET A 110 10.14 -10.25 -13.55
C MET A 110 11.35 -9.36 -13.83
N SER A 111 12.23 -9.16 -12.85
CA SER A 111 13.50 -8.43 -13.06
C SER A 111 14.43 -9.16 -14.03
N VAL A 112 14.40 -10.49 -14.08
CA VAL A 112 15.09 -11.28 -15.11
C VAL A 112 14.44 -11.04 -16.47
N LEU A 113 13.11 -11.09 -16.58
CA LEU A 113 12.39 -10.85 -17.83
C LEU A 113 12.61 -9.42 -18.35
N PHE A 114 12.68 -8.43 -17.46
CA PHE A 114 12.90 -7.03 -17.83
C PHE A 114 14.38 -6.64 -17.98
N GLY A 115 15.31 -7.61 -17.79
CA GLY A 115 16.75 -7.39 -18.00
C GLY A 115 17.48 -6.65 -16.90
N LEU A 116 16.88 -6.50 -15.71
CA LEU A 116 17.53 -5.94 -14.52
C LEU A 116 18.49 -6.95 -13.87
N TYR A 117 18.17 -8.23 -13.98
CA TYR A 117 19.03 -9.34 -13.55
C TYR A 117 19.25 -10.32 -14.70
N GLN A 118 20.38 -11.03 -14.67
CA GLN A 118 20.63 -12.15 -15.57
C GLN A 118 20.40 -13.45 -14.79
N ALA A 119 19.69 -14.40 -15.40
CA ALA A 119 19.59 -15.75 -14.86
C ALA A 119 20.91 -16.49 -15.06
N GLU A 120 21.25 -17.39 -14.14
CA GLU A 120 22.42 -18.28 -14.28
C GLU A 120 22.09 -19.49 -15.15
N GLU A 121 20.81 -19.93 -15.17
CA GLU A 121 20.34 -21.07 -15.95
C GLU A 121 18.96 -20.76 -16.55
N GLY A 122 18.65 -21.44 -17.65
CA GLY A 122 17.37 -21.31 -18.35
C GLY A 122 17.46 -20.44 -19.60
N GLU A 123 16.33 -20.30 -20.28
CA GLU A 123 16.21 -19.50 -21.50
C GLU A 123 14.89 -18.74 -21.53
N ILE A 124 14.90 -17.59 -22.24
CA ILE A 124 13.71 -16.80 -22.50
C ILE A 124 13.41 -16.87 -24.00
N ARG A 125 12.15 -17.17 -24.33
CA ARG A 125 11.67 -17.15 -25.72
C ARG A 125 10.57 -16.11 -25.88
N LYS A 126 10.62 -15.35 -26.97
CA LYS A 126 9.51 -14.50 -27.44
C LYS A 126 9.00 -15.06 -28.75
N ASP A 127 7.69 -15.31 -28.86
CA ASP A 127 7.05 -15.90 -30.04
C ASP A 127 7.76 -17.19 -30.51
N GLY A 128 8.17 -18.04 -29.55
CA GLY A 128 8.89 -19.30 -29.79
C GLY A 128 10.37 -19.16 -30.14
N LYS A 129 10.91 -17.94 -30.25
CA LYS A 129 12.35 -17.69 -30.59
C LYS A 129 13.12 -17.31 -29.32
N VAL A 130 14.26 -17.94 -29.11
CA VAL A 130 15.17 -17.61 -28.01
C VAL A 130 15.65 -16.16 -28.16
N VAL A 131 15.53 -15.39 -27.09
CA VAL A 131 15.95 -13.98 -27.02
C VAL A 131 16.90 -13.79 -25.83
N SER A 132 17.84 -12.84 -26.00
CA SER A 132 18.75 -12.42 -24.93
C SER A 132 18.38 -11.02 -24.47
N ILE A 133 18.00 -10.88 -23.21
CA ILE A 133 17.60 -9.62 -22.59
C ILE A 133 18.66 -9.26 -21.55
N LYS A 134 19.55 -8.33 -21.86
CA LYS A 134 20.69 -7.96 -21.01
C LYS A 134 20.42 -6.72 -20.17
N ASN A 135 19.47 -5.90 -20.60
CA ASN A 135 19.13 -4.63 -19.95
C ASN A 135 17.67 -4.24 -20.30
N PRO A 136 17.08 -3.25 -19.62
CA PRO A 136 15.71 -2.80 -19.90
C PRO A 136 15.47 -2.27 -21.32
N ASN A 137 16.49 -1.77 -22.01
CA ASN A 137 16.35 -1.32 -23.40
C ASN A 137 16.12 -2.50 -24.34
N ASP A 138 16.79 -3.63 -24.10
CA ASP A 138 16.56 -4.86 -24.87
C ASP A 138 15.11 -5.34 -24.66
N ALA A 139 14.61 -5.33 -23.40
CA ALA A 139 13.21 -5.68 -23.10
C ALA A 139 12.22 -4.75 -23.83
N ASN A 140 12.43 -3.44 -23.77
CA ASN A 140 11.60 -2.47 -24.48
C ASN A 140 11.63 -2.66 -26.00
N SER A 141 12.81 -2.96 -26.59
CA SER A 141 12.94 -3.23 -28.03
C SER A 141 12.18 -4.48 -28.47
N LEU A 142 12.00 -5.43 -27.56
CA LEU A 142 11.15 -6.62 -27.72
C LEU A 142 9.67 -6.36 -27.42
N GLY A 143 9.28 -5.12 -27.14
CA GLY A 143 7.90 -4.76 -26.83
C GLY A 143 7.44 -5.20 -25.42
N ILE A 144 8.36 -5.36 -24.48
CA ILE A 144 8.08 -5.69 -23.07
C ILE A 144 8.16 -4.40 -22.25
N GLY A 145 7.07 -4.01 -21.60
CA GLY A 145 6.99 -2.86 -20.69
C GLY A 145 6.68 -3.29 -19.27
N MET A 146 7.12 -2.50 -18.27
CA MET A 146 6.89 -2.82 -16.86
C MET A 146 6.46 -1.57 -16.08
N VAL A 147 5.37 -1.70 -15.31
CA VAL A 147 5.02 -0.81 -14.21
C VAL A 147 5.60 -1.41 -12.94
N HIS A 148 6.47 -0.66 -12.28
CA HIS A 148 7.12 -1.08 -11.06
C HIS A 148 6.24 -0.81 -9.82
N GLN A 149 6.43 -1.59 -8.76
CA GLN A 149 5.79 -1.41 -7.46
C GLN A 149 6.01 0.01 -6.87
N HIS A 150 7.22 0.56 -7.05
CA HIS A 150 7.53 1.97 -6.78
C HIS A 150 7.70 2.69 -8.11
N PHE A 151 6.88 3.68 -8.36
CA PHE A 151 6.88 4.42 -9.63
C PHE A 151 8.26 4.98 -9.96
N LYS A 152 8.65 4.85 -11.21
CA LYS A 152 9.91 5.37 -11.73
C LYS A 152 9.67 6.67 -12.50
N LEU A 153 9.00 7.61 -11.82
CA LEU A 153 8.70 8.94 -12.32
C LEU A 153 9.67 9.96 -11.70
N VAL A 154 9.98 11.00 -12.47
CA VAL A 154 10.78 12.14 -11.99
C VAL A 154 9.81 13.20 -11.50
N GLU A 155 9.82 13.46 -10.20
CA GLU A 155 8.83 14.30 -9.50
C GLU A 155 8.73 15.72 -10.06
N CYS A 156 9.87 16.39 -10.31
CA CYS A 156 9.91 17.75 -10.83
C CYS A 156 9.59 17.87 -12.33
N PHE A 157 9.38 16.77 -13.06
CA PHE A 157 9.02 16.76 -14.48
C PHE A 157 7.50 16.71 -14.66
N THR A 158 7.05 17.17 -15.85
CA THR A 158 5.64 17.04 -16.22
C THR A 158 5.28 15.58 -16.54
N VAL A 159 3.98 15.26 -16.52
CA VAL A 159 3.43 13.98 -16.99
C VAL A 159 3.94 13.67 -18.40
N LEU A 160 3.85 14.64 -19.32
CA LEU A 160 4.34 14.47 -20.70
C LEU A 160 5.83 14.15 -20.74
N ASP A 161 6.67 14.89 -20.00
CA ASP A 161 8.12 14.67 -20.00
C ASP A 161 8.49 13.30 -19.46
N ASN A 162 7.79 12.80 -18.44
CA ASN A 162 7.97 11.45 -17.92
C ASN A 162 7.58 10.36 -18.92
N ILE A 163 6.49 10.56 -19.66
CA ILE A 163 6.02 9.58 -20.66
C ILE A 163 7.00 9.45 -21.82
N ILE A 164 7.52 10.56 -22.34
CA ILE A 164 8.41 10.56 -23.51
C ILE A 164 9.88 10.30 -23.19
N MET A 165 10.26 10.34 -21.91
CA MET A 165 11.64 10.18 -21.46
C MET A 165 12.27 8.88 -22.03
N GLY A 166 13.41 9.03 -22.73
CA GLY A 166 14.15 7.93 -23.37
C GLY A 166 13.58 7.48 -24.71
N VAL A 167 12.52 8.14 -25.23
CA VAL A 167 11.94 7.95 -26.57
C VAL A 167 11.47 9.29 -27.14
N GLU A 168 12.22 10.35 -26.81
CA GLU A 168 11.86 11.72 -27.16
C GLU A 168 11.80 11.90 -28.69
N PRO A 169 10.66 12.34 -29.24
CA PRO A 169 10.57 12.65 -30.66
C PRO A 169 11.41 13.91 -30.97
N THR A 170 12.42 13.74 -31.82
CA THR A 170 13.31 14.83 -32.21
C THR A 170 13.26 15.08 -33.71
N LYS A 171 13.34 16.36 -34.12
CA LYS A 171 13.48 16.75 -35.51
C LYS A 171 14.60 17.79 -35.60
N HIS A 172 15.61 17.51 -36.43
CA HIS A 172 16.81 18.34 -36.57
C HIS A 172 17.52 18.66 -35.24
N GLY A 173 17.50 17.71 -34.27
CA GLY A 173 18.07 17.89 -32.94
C GLY A 173 17.19 18.64 -31.93
N PHE A 174 16.00 19.07 -32.32
CA PHE A 174 15.05 19.76 -31.45
C PHE A 174 13.90 18.83 -31.02
N LEU A 175 13.56 18.87 -29.75
CA LEU A 175 12.48 18.08 -29.14
C LEU A 175 11.10 18.52 -29.68
N GLN A 176 10.30 17.55 -30.16
CA GLN A 176 8.97 17.79 -30.74
C GLN A 176 7.84 17.41 -29.76
N LYS A 177 7.69 18.18 -28.67
CA LYS A 177 6.66 17.92 -27.64
C LYS A 177 5.21 17.97 -28.17
N GLY A 178 4.93 18.75 -29.23
CA GLY A 178 3.58 18.93 -29.75
C GLY A 178 2.94 17.66 -30.31
N GLU A 179 3.71 16.85 -31.05
CA GLU A 179 3.23 15.58 -31.58
C GLU A 179 3.08 14.53 -30.46
N ALA A 180 4.08 14.49 -29.57
CA ALA A 180 4.02 13.61 -28.39
C ALA A 180 2.78 13.89 -27.53
N ARG A 181 2.49 15.16 -27.26
CA ARG A 181 1.32 15.59 -26.50
C ARG A 181 0.01 15.09 -27.13
N LYS A 182 -0.14 15.24 -28.44
CA LYS A 182 -1.33 14.73 -29.16
C LYS A 182 -1.49 13.23 -29.01
N LYS A 183 -0.38 12.48 -29.13
CA LYS A 183 -0.38 11.02 -28.95
C LYS A 183 -0.76 10.63 -27.51
N VAL A 184 -0.22 11.33 -26.50
CA VAL A 184 -0.52 11.07 -25.09
C VAL A 184 -2.00 11.33 -24.79
N ILE A 185 -2.55 12.45 -25.26
CA ILE A 185 -3.98 12.79 -25.11
C ILE A 185 -4.85 11.72 -25.76
N ALA A 186 -4.55 11.32 -27.00
CA ALA A 186 -5.31 10.29 -27.70
C ALA A 186 -5.29 8.93 -26.97
N LEU A 187 -4.13 8.54 -26.40
CA LEU A 187 -4.02 7.33 -25.58
C LEU A 187 -4.80 7.45 -24.26
N SER A 188 -4.70 8.62 -23.61
CA SER A 188 -5.42 8.93 -22.37
C SER A 188 -6.95 8.82 -22.57
N GLU A 189 -7.47 9.40 -23.64
CA GLU A 189 -8.89 9.31 -24.00
C GLU A 189 -9.31 7.89 -24.38
N LYS A 190 -8.50 7.20 -25.20
CA LYS A 190 -8.80 5.84 -25.67
C LYS A 190 -8.95 4.83 -24.52
N TYR A 191 -8.08 4.92 -23.50
CA TYR A 191 -8.03 3.96 -22.40
C TYR A 191 -8.69 4.47 -21.12
N GLY A 192 -9.27 5.68 -21.12
CA GLY A 192 -9.87 6.27 -19.91
C GLY A 192 -8.87 6.67 -18.83
N LEU A 193 -7.58 6.79 -19.20
CA LEU A 193 -6.47 7.14 -18.31
C LEU A 193 -6.32 8.66 -18.23
N GLN A 194 -7.31 9.36 -17.68
CA GLN A 194 -7.32 10.82 -17.63
C GLN A 194 -6.14 11.36 -16.83
N VAL A 195 -5.27 12.13 -17.50
CA VAL A 195 -4.15 12.86 -16.92
C VAL A 195 -4.01 14.22 -17.59
N ASP A 196 -3.50 15.22 -16.87
CA ASP A 196 -3.06 16.48 -17.49
C ASP A 196 -1.60 16.36 -17.91
N PRO A 197 -1.27 16.43 -19.21
CA PRO A 197 0.11 16.31 -19.70
C PRO A 197 1.07 17.37 -19.16
N ASP A 198 0.56 18.52 -18.72
CA ASP A 198 1.37 19.64 -18.24
C ASP A 198 1.51 19.69 -16.71
N ALA A 199 0.74 18.89 -15.98
CA ALA A 199 0.86 18.77 -14.54
C ALA A 199 2.22 18.16 -14.16
N ARG A 200 2.83 18.63 -13.06
CA ARG A 200 4.02 18.00 -12.49
C ARG A 200 3.66 16.76 -11.70
N ILE A 201 4.56 15.81 -11.67
CA ILE A 201 4.34 14.56 -10.93
C ILE A 201 4.19 14.79 -9.42
N GLU A 202 4.93 15.76 -8.86
CA GLU A 202 4.84 16.13 -7.44
C GLU A 202 3.47 16.72 -7.03
N ASP A 203 2.71 17.24 -8.01
CA ASP A 203 1.42 17.93 -7.77
C ASP A 203 0.20 17.00 -8.02
N ILE A 204 0.40 15.77 -8.50
CA ILE A 204 -0.69 14.84 -8.84
C ILE A 204 -0.82 13.70 -7.85
N THR A 205 -2.03 13.15 -7.74
CA THR A 205 -2.32 12.02 -6.85
C THR A 205 -1.59 10.74 -7.28
N VAL A 206 -1.44 9.82 -6.34
CA VAL A 206 -0.81 8.50 -6.58
C VAL A 206 -1.51 7.73 -7.70
N GLY A 207 -2.85 7.77 -7.76
CA GLY A 207 -3.63 7.18 -8.86
C GLY A 207 -3.31 7.80 -10.21
N MET A 208 -3.08 9.13 -10.28
CA MET A 208 -2.65 9.80 -11.53
C MET A 208 -1.20 9.45 -11.89
N GLN A 209 -0.32 9.28 -10.91
CA GLN A 209 1.05 8.80 -11.14
C GLN A 209 1.04 7.40 -11.77
N GLN A 210 0.19 6.52 -11.28
CA GLN A 210 0.02 5.19 -11.87
C GLN A 210 -0.51 5.23 -13.30
N ARG A 211 -1.54 6.05 -13.58
CA ARG A 211 -2.04 6.27 -14.94
C ARG A 211 -0.93 6.77 -15.86
N THR A 212 -0.04 7.62 -15.36
CA THR A 212 1.15 8.11 -16.09
C THR A 212 2.11 6.97 -16.44
N GLU A 213 2.41 6.05 -15.50
CA GLU A 213 3.26 4.87 -15.76
C GLU A 213 2.63 3.93 -16.80
N ILE A 214 1.32 3.73 -16.76
CA ILE A 214 0.61 2.93 -17.76
C ILE A 214 0.68 3.60 -19.14
N LEU A 215 0.43 4.91 -19.22
CA LEU A 215 0.53 5.68 -20.46
C LEU A 215 1.95 5.65 -21.04
N LYS A 216 2.98 5.66 -20.20
CA LYS A 216 4.39 5.54 -20.58
C LYS A 216 4.67 4.21 -21.31
N MET A 217 4.11 3.09 -20.82
CA MET A 217 4.21 1.80 -21.52
C MET A 217 3.43 1.80 -22.85
N LEU A 218 2.20 2.36 -22.84
CA LEU A 218 1.34 2.40 -24.02
C LEU A 218 1.90 3.34 -25.10
N TYR A 219 2.54 4.44 -24.72
CA TYR A 219 3.20 5.36 -25.63
C TYR A 219 4.32 4.69 -26.43
N ARG A 220 5.03 3.73 -25.82
CA ARG A 220 6.11 2.92 -26.43
C ARG A 220 5.58 1.76 -27.27
N ASP A 221 4.25 1.57 -27.33
CA ASP A 221 3.57 0.52 -28.08
C ASP A 221 3.96 -0.90 -27.64
N ASN A 222 4.25 -1.09 -26.35
CA ASN A 222 4.59 -2.40 -25.81
C ASN A 222 3.43 -3.39 -26.00
N GLU A 223 3.76 -4.65 -26.36
CA GLU A 223 2.81 -5.75 -26.57
C GLU A 223 2.62 -6.59 -25.32
N ILE A 224 3.66 -6.67 -24.49
CA ILE A 224 3.69 -7.43 -23.26
C ILE A 224 3.86 -6.45 -22.12
N LEU A 225 2.89 -6.45 -21.19
CA LEU A 225 2.79 -5.49 -20.10
C LEU A 225 2.95 -6.23 -18.76
N ILE A 226 3.93 -5.82 -17.97
CA ILE A 226 4.18 -6.35 -16.63
C ILE A 226 3.66 -5.34 -15.61
N PHE A 227 2.77 -5.75 -14.72
CA PHE A 227 2.27 -4.97 -13.59
C PHE A 227 2.76 -5.61 -12.29
N ASP A 228 3.69 -4.96 -11.60
CA ASP A 228 4.26 -5.45 -10.33
C ASP A 228 3.57 -4.75 -9.15
N GLU A 229 2.64 -5.46 -8.49
CA GLU A 229 1.83 -5.00 -7.35
C GLU A 229 1.19 -3.61 -7.55
N PRO A 230 0.45 -3.38 -8.65
CA PRO A 230 0.01 -2.04 -9.04
C PRO A 230 -1.12 -1.49 -8.16
N THR A 231 -1.67 -2.27 -7.25
CA THR A 231 -2.85 -1.92 -6.44
C THR A 231 -2.52 -1.55 -4.99
N ALA A 232 -1.24 -1.55 -4.63
CA ALA A 232 -0.80 -1.41 -3.24
C ALA A 232 -1.20 -0.07 -2.57
N VAL A 233 -1.43 0.97 -3.37
CA VAL A 233 -1.69 2.35 -2.90
C VAL A 233 -2.97 2.96 -3.49
N LEU A 234 -3.85 2.12 -4.06
CA LEU A 234 -5.07 2.56 -4.72
C LEU A 234 -6.31 2.37 -3.86
N THR A 235 -7.30 3.24 -4.07
CA THR A 235 -8.65 3.07 -3.54
C THR A 235 -9.36 1.89 -4.21
N PRO A 236 -10.42 1.31 -3.61
CA PRO A 236 -11.22 0.23 -4.23
C PRO A 236 -11.77 0.60 -5.59
N GLN A 237 -12.18 1.86 -5.77
CA GLN A 237 -12.69 2.38 -7.03
C GLN A 237 -11.60 2.39 -8.11
N GLU A 238 -10.40 2.90 -7.77
CA GLU A 238 -9.25 2.92 -8.68
C GLU A 238 -8.77 1.50 -9.01
N ILE A 239 -8.80 0.55 -8.06
CA ILE A 239 -8.53 -0.87 -8.32
C ILE A 239 -9.51 -1.42 -9.35
N SER A 240 -10.80 -1.15 -9.19
CA SER A 240 -11.84 -1.61 -10.12
C SER A 240 -11.63 -1.04 -11.53
N GLU A 241 -11.28 0.25 -11.64
CA GLU A 241 -10.93 0.91 -12.90
C GLU A 241 -9.70 0.26 -13.54
N LEU A 242 -8.64 0.03 -12.77
CA LEU A 242 -7.42 -0.63 -13.26
C LEU A 242 -7.71 -2.03 -13.81
N MET A 243 -8.53 -2.84 -13.10
CA MET A 243 -8.93 -4.17 -13.57
C MET A 243 -9.68 -4.09 -14.91
N GLN A 244 -10.53 -3.07 -15.10
CA GLN A 244 -11.24 -2.84 -16.37
C GLN A 244 -10.27 -2.44 -17.49
N ILE A 245 -9.30 -1.57 -17.21
CA ILE A 245 -8.25 -1.17 -18.16
C ILE A 245 -7.45 -2.39 -18.61
N MET A 246 -6.99 -3.23 -17.68
CA MET A 246 -6.24 -4.45 -17.99
C MET A 246 -7.05 -5.39 -18.89
N ARG A 247 -8.34 -5.59 -18.60
CA ARG A 247 -9.22 -6.40 -19.45
C ARG A 247 -9.40 -5.79 -20.85
N GLY A 248 -9.53 -4.47 -20.94
CA GLY A 248 -9.59 -3.73 -22.20
C GLY A 248 -8.34 -3.94 -23.06
N LEU A 249 -7.15 -3.80 -22.44
CA LEU A 249 -5.86 -4.01 -23.09
C LEU A 249 -5.69 -5.46 -23.58
N ALA A 250 -6.05 -6.44 -22.76
CA ALA A 250 -6.03 -7.84 -23.17
C ALA A 250 -7.02 -8.13 -24.31
N ALA A 251 -8.17 -7.46 -24.31
CA ALA A 251 -9.15 -7.56 -25.38
C ALA A 251 -8.63 -7.01 -26.72
N GLU A 252 -7.72 -6.02 -26.69
CA GLU A 252 -7.01 -5.49 -27.86
C GLU A 252 -5.79 -6.37 -28.28
N GLY A 253 -5.54 -7.48 -27.58
CA GLY A 253 -4.46 -8.42 -27.90
C GLY A 253 -3.16 -8.20 -27.15
N LYS A 254 -3.08 -7.24 -26.23
CA LYS A 254 -1.93 -7.10 -25.33
C LYS A 254 -1.87 -8.28 -24.37
N SER A 255 -0.67 -8.80 -24.09
CA SER A 255 -0.45 -9.90 -23.14
C SER A 255 0.03 -9.32 -21.80
N ILE A 256 -0.57 -9.74 -20.69
CA ILE A 256 -0.36 -9.09 -19.40
C ILE A 256 0.17 -10.09 -18.39
N LEU A 257 1.29 -9.77 -17.74
CA LEU A 257 1.77 -10.41 -16.52
C LEU A 257 1.38 -9.52 -15.32
N PHE A 258 0.54 -10.04 -14.45
CA PHE A 258 0.00 -9.33 -13.30
C PHE A 258 0.51 -9.97 -12.01
N ILE A 259 1.31 -9.24 -11.24
CA ILE A 259 1.83 -9.69 -9.95
C ILE A 259 0.97 -9.09 -8.87
N SER A 260 0.38 -9.94 -8.05
CA SER A 260 -0.34 -9.53 -6.84
C SER A 260 -0.23 -10.63 -5.78
N HIS A 261 -0.38 -10.26 -4.52
CA HIS A 261 -0.59 -11.17 -3.42
C HIS A 261 -2.06 -11.18 -2.96
N LYS A 262 -2.90 -10.31 -3.53
CA LYS A 262 -4.34 -10.19 -3.25
C LYS A 262 -5.13 -11.16 -4.13
N LEU A 263 -5.66 -12.20 -3.52
CA LEU A 263 -6.37 -13.29 -4.22
C LEU A 263 -7.62 -12.80 -4.94
N GLN A 264 -8.36 -11.86 -4.35
CA GLN A 264 -9.58 -11.30 -4.95
C GLN A 264 -9.29 -10.61 -6.29
N GLU A 265 -8.20 -9.85 -6.38
CA GLU A 265 -7.77 -9.18 -7.62
C GLU A 265 -7.44 -10.21 -8.72
N ILE A 266 -6.68 -11.26 -8.36
CA ILE A 266 -6.33 -12.34 -9.29
C ILE A 266 -7.58 -13.05 -9.79
N MET A 267 -8.47 -13.43 -8.87
CA MET A 267 -9.73 -14.09 -9.19
C MET A 267 -10.63 -13.21 -10.05
N ALA A 268 -10.55 -11.89 -9.89
CA ALA A 268 -11.34 -10.94 -10.66
C ALA A 268 -10.86 -10.77 -12.09
N VAL A 269 -9.54 -10.75 -12.38
CA VAL A 269 -9.04 -10.30 -13.69
C VAL A 269 -8.25 -11.35 -14.46
N ALA A 270 -7.53 -12.28 -13.79
CA ALA A 270 -6.63 -13.19 -14.46
C ALA A 270 -7.35 -14.37 -15.13
N ASP A 271 -6.81 -14.84 -16.26
CA ASP A 271 -7.24 -16.06 -16.95
C ASP A 271 -6.57 -17.28 -16.35
N ARG A 272 -5.25 -17.19 -16.09
CA ARG A 272 -4.43 -18.22 -15.45
C ARG A 272 -3.58 -17.61 -14.35
N CYS A 273 -3.17 -18.45 -13.41
CA CYS A 273 -2.33 -18.06 -12.30
C CYS A 273 -1.21 -19.07 -12.09
N THR A 274 0.04 -18.60 -12.09
CA THR A 274 1.21 -19.38 -11.66
C THR A 274 1.52 -19.04 -10.21
N VAL A 275 1.63 -20.08 -9.37
CA VAL A 275 1.93 -19.91 -7.94
C VAL A 275 3.40 -20.21 -7.67
N LEU A 276 4.11 -19.25 -7.09
CA LEU A 276 5.47 -19.41 -6.60
C LEU A 276 5.50 -19.55 -5.07
N ARG A 277 6.37 -20.43 -4.59
CA ARG A 277 6.62 -20.60 -3.15
C ARG A 277 8.09 -20.96 -2.92
N LYS A 278 8.78 -20.12 -2.11
CA LYS A 278 10.20 -20.31 -1.74
C LYS A 278 11.10 -20.50 -2.96
N GLY A 279 10.93 -19.69 -3.98
CA GLY A 279 11.74 -19.71 -5.21
C GLY A 279 11.36 -20.81 -6.21
N LYS A 280 10.32 -21.61 -5.98
CA LYS A 280 9.88 -22.70 -6.86
C LYS A 280 8.49 -22.47 -7.43
N CYS A 281 8.25 -22.96 -8.64
CA CYS A 281 6.93 -23.02 -9.24
C CYS A 281 6.15 -24.19 -8.63
N ILE A 282 5.03 -23.92 -7.97
CA ILE A 282 4.13 -24.93 -7.39
C ILE A 282 3.16 -25.47 -8.44
N GLY A 283 2.77 -24.62 -9.38
CA GLY A 283 1.90 -24.99 -10.48
C GLY A 283 1.24 -23.79 -11.13
N THR A 284 0.65 -24.02 -12.29
CA THR A 284 -0.16 -23.05 -13.03
C THR A 284 -1.58 -23.57 -13.15
N VAL A 285 -2.54 -22.76 -12.77
CA VAL A 285 -3.98 -23.12 -12.77
C VAL A 285 -4.80 -22.10 -13.57
N GLU A 286 -5.93 -22.52 -14.08
CA GLU A 286 -6.94 -21.64 -14.66
C GLU A 286 -7.81 -21.06 -13.54
N THR A 287 -7.89 -19.74 -13.44
CA THR A 287 -8.61 -19.05 -12.34
C THR A 287 -10.11 -19.39 -12.34
N LYS A 288 -10.70 -19.64 -13.51
CA LYS A 288 -12.12 -20.04 -13.62
C LYS A 288 -12.44 -21.39 -12.94
N ASN A 289 -11.43 -22.26 -12.80
CA ASN A 289 -11.57 -23.62 -12.28
C ASN A 289 -10.97 -23.76 -10.86
N THR A 290 -10.60 -22.63 -10.24
CA THR A 290 -9.87 -22.61 -8.97
C THR A 290 -10.57 -21.67 -7.99
N THR A 291 -10.48 -21.94 -6.69
CA THR A 291 -11.01 -21.04 -5.65
C THR A 291 -9.87 -20.27 -4.96
N ALA A 292 -10.21 -19.19 -4.25
CA ALA A 292 -9.26 -18.39 -3.49
C ALA A 292 -8.55 -19.23 -2.41
N GLU A 293 -9.29 -20.16 -1.78
CA GLU A 293 -8.76 -21.08 -0.76
C GLU A 293 -7.73 -22.04 -1.36
N GLN A 294 -7.98 -22.54 -2.58
CA GLN A 294 -7.04 -23.41 -3.29
C GLN A 294 -5.76 -22.67 -3.65
N LEU A 295 -5.88 -21.44 -4.19
CA LEU A 295 -4.72 -20.59 -4.49
C LEU A 295 -3.92 -20.27 -3.23
N SER A 296 -4.59 -19.95 -2.13
CA SER A 296 -3.97 -19.70 -0.84
C SER A 296 -3.24 -20.96 -0.31
N ALA A 297 -3.87 -22.13 -0.38
CA ALA A 297 -3.23 -23.37 0.03
C ALA A 297 -1.99 -23.71 -0.80
N MET A 298 -2.00 -23.43 -2.11
CA MET A 298 -0.80 -23.57 -2.97
C MET A 298 0.30 -22.58 -2.56
N MET A 299 -0.06 -21.33 -2.24
CA MET A 299 0.87 -20.26 -1.88
C MET A 299 1.55 -20.53 -0.54
N VAL A 300 0.78 -20.86 0.50
CA VAL A 300 1.27 -21.04 1.88
C VAL A 300 1.74 -22.48 2.13
N GLY A 301 1.14 -23.47 1.43
CA GLY A 301 1.41 -24.90 1.60
C GLY A 301 0.58 -25.59 2.68
N ARG A 302 -0.42 -24.91 3.22
CA ARG A 302 -1.47 -25.40 4.11
C ARG A 302 -2.76 -24.67 3.84
N SER A 303 -3.88 -25.19 4.30
CA SER A 303 -5.13 -24.41 4.31
C SER A 303 -4.98 -23.17 5.19
N VAL A 304 -5.47 -22.04 4.73
CA VAL A 304 -5.50 -20.77 5.46
C VAL A 304 -6.95 -20.37 5.62
N ASN A 305 -7.32 -19.96 6.82
CA ASN A 305 -8.62 -19.35 7.07
C ASN A 305 -8.44 -17.83 7.02
N PHE A 306 -9.08 -17.18 6.05
CA PHE A 306 -9.03 -15.72 5.92
C PHE A 306 -9.98 -15.03 6.90
N HIS A 307 -11.04 -15.71 7.34
CA HIS A 307 -11.92 -15.16 8.35
C HIS A 307 -11.34 -15.35 9.75
N VAL A 308 -11.27 -14.25 10.46
CA VAL A 308 -10.81 -14.25 11.84
C VAL A 308 -11.96 -14.72 12.74
N GLU A 309 -11.85 -15.93 13.26
CA GLU A 309 -12.81 -16.42 14.26
C GLU A 309 -12.67 -15.57 15.53
N LYS A 310 -13.69 -14.82 15.84
CA LYS A 310 -13.75 -13.99 17.06
C LYS A 310 -15.08 -14.18 17.79
N LYS A 311 -15.03 -14.16 19.11
CA LYS A 311 -16.24 -14.17 19.95
C LYS A 311 -16.99 -12.85 19.78
N ALA A 312 -18.28 -12.83 20.13
CA ALA A 312 -19.01 -11.57 20.21
C ALA A 312 -18.31 -10.65 21.22
N SER A 313 -18.05 -9.41 20.83
CA SER A 313 -17.46 -8.41 21.72
C SER A 313 -18.45 -8.06 22.82
N THR A 314 -17.93 -7.92 24.04
CA THR A 314 -18.66 -7.37 25.19
C THR A 314 -17.83 -6.21 25.72
N PRO A 315 -17.95 -5.00 25.10
CA PRO A 315 -17.16 -3.85 25.51
C PRO A 315 -17.38 -3.49 26.99
N GLY A 316 -16.27 -3.36 27.72
CA GLY A 316 -16.26 -2.98 29.13
C GLY A 316 -16.10 -1.45 29.31
N ASP A 317 -15.31 -1.06 30.33
CA ASP A 317 -15.02 0.33 30.64
C ASP A 317 -14.22 1.02 29.52
N VAL A 318 -14.39 2.35 29.41
CA VAL A 318 -13.58 3.18 28.50
C VAL A 318 -12.14 3.21 29.01
N LEU A 319 -11.20 2.70 28.22
CA LEU A 319 -9.78 2.73 28.53
C LEU A 319 -9.06 3.92 27.88
N LEU A 320 -9.39 4.24 26.63
CA LEU A 320 -8.88 5.42 25.93
C LEU A 320 -10.07 6.35 25.61
N ASP A 321 -9.96 7.62 25.97
CA ASP A 321 -10.91 8.68 25.63
C ASP A 321 -10.14 9.85 25.03
N VAL A 322 -10.38 10.10 23.77
CA VAL A 322 -9.76 11.18 22.99
C VAL A 322 -10.81 12.27 22.79
N GLN A 323 -10.49 13.48 23.20
CA GLN A 323 -11.42 14.62 23.22
C GLN A 323 -10.82 15.79 22.44
N HIS A 324 -11.47 16.19 21.34
CA HIS A 324 -11.16 17.38 20.56
C HIS A 324 -9.68 17.48 20.14
N LEU A 325 -9.08 16.34 19.77
CA LEU A 325 -7.65 16.24 19.51
C LEU A 325 -7.28 16.93 18.20
N THR A 326 -6.31 17.85 18.28
CA THR A 326 -5.71 18.52 17.13
C THR A 326 -4.20 18.32 17.15
N VAL A 327 -3.64 17.87 16.02
CA VAL A 327 -2.20 17.61 15.84
C VAL A 327 -1.70 18.30 14.57
N ALA A 328 -0.59 19.04 14.70
CA ALA A 328 -0.01 19.77 13.59
C ALA A 328 0.63 18.81 12.56
N SER A 329 0.59 19.18 11.28
CA SER A 329 1.34 18.47 10.24
C SER A 329 2.83 18.81 10.30
N ARG A 330 3.68 17.80 10.06
CA ARG A 330 5.13 18.02 9.88
C ARG A 330 5.50 18.56 8.49
N GLN A 331 4.67 18.28 7.50
CA GLN A 331 4.96 18.55 6.09
C GLN A 331 4.28 19.83 5.59
N HIS A 332 3.13 20.16 6.16
CA HIS A 332 2.29 21.28 5.73
C HIS A 332 2.10 22.31 6.85
N LYS A 333 1.71 23.54 6.48
CA LYS A 333 1.43 24.59 7.47
C LYS A 333 0.10 24.39 8.22
N ASN A 334 -0.75 23.51 7.73
CA ASN A 334 -2.06 23.20 8.31
C ASN A 334 -1.93 22.10 9.34
N ASP A 335 -2.93 21.94 10.19
CA ASP A 335 -3.03 20.79 11.06
C ASP A 335 -3.29 19.52 10.25
N ALA A 336 -2.79 18.37 10.72
CA ALA A 336 -3.03 17.08 10.07
C ALA A 336 -4.20 16.33 10.70
N VAL A 337 -4.55 16.68 11.94
CA VAL A 337 -5.69 16.14 12.67
C VAL A 337 -6.49 17.31 13.19
N HIS A 338 -7.80 17.30 12.96
CA HIS A 338 -8.72 18.39 13.27
C HIS A 338 -9.84 17.91 14.18
N ASP A 339 -9.85 18.36 15.44
CA ASP A 339 -10.97 18.20 16.39
C ASP A 339 -11.49 16.74 16.53
N VAL A 340 -10.58 15.76 16.54
CA VAL A 340 -10.92 14.34 16.57
C VAL A 340 -11.31 13.91 17.97
N SER A 341 -12.49 13.26 18.10
CA SER A 341 -12.99 12.69 19.35
C SER A 341 -13.46 11.27 19.15
N PHE A 342 -12.99 10.34 19.99
CA PHE A 342 -13.43 8.93 20.00
C PHE A 342 -13.02 8.22 21.29
N GLN A 343 -13.61 7.05 21.53
CA GLN A 343 -13.32 6.21 22.68
C GLN A 343 -12.97 4.80 22.26
N VAL A 344 -12.10 4.12 23.03
CA VAL A 344 -11.83 2.69 22.91
C VAL A 344 -12.05 2.02 24.25
N ARG A 345 -12.84 0.93 24.26
CA ARG A 345 -13.25 0.23 25.48
C ARG A 345 -12.42 -1.04 25.70
N ALA A 346 -12.37 -1.49 26.93
CA ALA A 346 -11.84 -2.82 27.27
C ALA A 346 -12.59 -3.92 26.49
N GLY A 347 -11.87 -4.91 25.94
CA GLY A 347 -12.48 -5.99 25.16
C GLY A 347 -13.03 -5.57 23.79
N GLU A 348 -12.53 -4.45 23.24
CA GLU A 348 -12.92 -3.91 21.94
C GLU A 348 -11.70 -3.72 21.02
N ILE A 349 -11.87 -4.03 19.73
CA ILE A 349 -10.98 -3.59 18.65
C ILE A 349 -11.68 -2.47 17.89
N VAL A 350 -11.16 -1.25 17.98
CA VAL A 350 -11.58 -0.11 17.15
C VAL A 350 -10.58 0.07 16.04
N CYS A 351 -11.03 0.12 14.79
CA CYS A 351 -10.17 0.38 13.64
C CYS A 351 -10.35 1.81 13.15
N ILE A 352 -9.25 2.53 12.94
CA ILE A 352 -9.22 3.77 12.16
C ILE A 352 -8.84 3.41 10.74
N ALA A 353 -9.81 3.51 9.84
CA ALA A 353 -9.68 3.28 8.41
C ALA A 353 -9.48 4.61 7.66
N GLY A 354 -8.87 4.57 6.49
CA GLY A 354 -8.68 5.74 5.63
C GLY A 354 -7.66 5.47 4.54
N ILE A 355 -7.41 6.45 3.68
CA ILE A 355 -6.35 6.41 2.68
C ILE A 355 -5.07 7.00 3.30
N ASP A 356 -3.92 6.54 2.86
CA ASP A 356 -2.61 7.05 3.32
C ASP A 356 -2.53 8.58 3.16
N GLY A 357 -2.04 9.28 4.19
CA GLY A 357 -1.93 10.75 4.20
C GLY A 357 -3.14 11.51 4.74
N ASN A 358 -4.18 10.83 5.23
CA ASN A 358 -5.36 11.49 5.81
C ASN A 358 -5.22 11.85 7.31
N GLY A 359 -4.01 11.80 7.89
CA GLY A 359 -3.74 12.21 9.27
C GLY A 359 -3.66 11.06 10.29
N GLN A 360 -3.81 9.80 9.88
CA GLN A 360 -3.74 8.63 10.77
C GLN A 360 -2.39 8.54 11.50
N THR A 361 -1.29 8.80 10.78
CA THR A 361 0.06 8.76 11.35
C THR A 361 0.25 9.84 12.42
N GLU A 362 -0.18 11.06 12.14
CA GLU A 362 -0.09 12.18 13.09
C GLU A 362 -1.00 11.95 14.31
N LEU A 363 -2.21 11.41 14.10
CA LEU A 363 -3.08 11.01 15.19
C LEU A 363 -2.39 10.01 16.13
N VAL A 364 -1.81 8.95 15.59
CA VAL A 364 -1.07 7.96 16.40
C VAL A 364 0.14 8.58 17.07
N TYR A 365 0.86 9.47 16.43
CA TYR A 365 2.02 10.14 17.03
C TYR A 365 1.60 11.04 18.19
N GLY A 366 0.49 11.75 18.09
CA GLY A 366 -0.12 12.48 19.21
C GLY A 366 -0.51 11.55 20.35
N LEU A 367 -1.22 10.44 20.05
CA LEU A 367 -1.65 9.44 21.02
C LEU A 367 -0.49 8.76 21.76
N THR A 368 0.59 8.48 21.07
CA THR A 368 1.77 7.79 21.63
C THR A 368 2.81 8.74 22.22
N GLY A 369 2.66 10.05 21.97
CA GLY A 369 3.58 11.09 22.46
C GLY A 369 4.85 11.24 21.63
N LEU A 370 4.84 10.74 20.38
CA LEU A 370 5.90 10.97 19.39
C LEU A 370 5.83 12.38 18.79
N GLU A 371 4.62 12.97 18.77
CA GLU A 371 4.37 14.38 18.42
C GLU A 371 3.64 15.10 19.55
N PRO A 372 3.87 16.40 19.72
CA PRO A 372 3.09 17.20 20.66
C PRO A 372 1.67 17.39 20.16
N VAL A 373 0.72 17.31 21.08
CA VAL A 373 -0.68 17.67 20.87
C VAL A 373 -0.78 19.19 20.86
N LYS A 374 -1.48 19.76 19.87
CA LYS A 374 -1.73 21.20 19.75
C LYS A 374 -2.92 21.65 20.58
N ASP A 375 -4.00 20.86 20.55
CA ASP A 375 -5.23 21.10 21.33
C ASP A 375 -5.95 19.79 21.63
N GLY A 376 -6.85 19.80 22.61
CA GLY A 376 -7.61 18.63 23.03
C GLY A 376 -6.98 17.88 24.20
N LYS A 377 -7.57 16.72 24.53
CA LYS A 377 -7.16 15.87 25.66
C LYS A 377 -7.12 14.40 25.28
N ILE A 378 -6.19 13.68 25.89
CA ILE A 378 -6.07 12.22 25.81
C ILE A 378 -6.16 11.67 27.23
N LEU A 379 -7.26 10.97 27.54
CA LEU A 379 -7.43 10.31 28.81
C LEU A 379 -7.19 8.80 28.63
N PHE A 380 -6.29 8.24 29.43
CA PHE A 380 -6.06 6.80 29.49
C PHE A 380 -6.37 6.29 30.88
N ARG A 381 -7.37 5.40 31.00
CA ARG A 381 -7.91 4.91 32.28
C ARG A 381 -8.34 6.05 33.22
N GLY A 382 -8.86 7.14 32.65
CA GLY A 382 -9.27 8.34 33.37
C GLY A 382 -8.14 9.30 33.76
N GLU A 383 -6.86 8.96 33.50
CA GLU A 383 -5.70 9.82 33.72
C GLU A 383 -5.36 10.61 32.46
N ASP A 384 -5.14 11.92 32.60
CA ASP A 384 -4.73 12.79 31.49
C ASP A 384 -3.25 12.52 31.13
N ILE A 385 -3.05 11.93 29.94
CA ILE A 385 -1.74 11.60 29.41
C ILE A 385 -1.28 12.54 28.29
N THR A 386 -2.03 13.60 27.99
CA THR A 386 -1.82 14.50 26.83
C THR A 386 -0.37 14.97 26.70
N HIS A 387 0.25 15.35 27.82
CA HIS A 387 1.64 15.84 27.84
C HIS A 387 2.62 14.88 28.54
N MET A 388 2.21 13.64 28.78
CA MET A 388 3.10 12.64 29.34
C MET A 388 4.16 12.17 28.36
N SER A 389 5.36 11.88 28.86
CA SER A 389 6.43 11.29 28.06
C SER A 389 6.06 9.86 27.61
N ILE A 390 6.62 9.42 26.48
CA ILE A 390 6.45 8.08 25.92
C ILE A 390 6.67 6.97 26.96
N ARG A 391 7.77 7.09 27.76
CA ARG A 391 8.06 6.12 28.83
C ARG A 391 6.96 6.04 29.89
N LYS A 392 6.38 7.17 30.28
CA LYS A 392 5.29 7.17 31.27
C LYS A 392 4.03 6.51 30.71
N ARG A 393 3.69 6.79 29.44
CA ARG A 393 2.55 6.15 28.77
C ARG A 393 2.75 4.64 28.68
N SER A 394 3.96 4.17 28.33
CA SER A 394 4.29 2.74 28.31
C SER A 394 4.18 2.10 29.70
N LEU A 395 4.66 2.75 30.76
CA LEU A 395 4.57 2.25 32.12
C LEU A 395 3.13 2.19 32.66
N LEU A 396 2.21 3.00 32.10
CA LEU A 396 0.78 2.94 32.40
C LEU A 396 0.07 1.77 31.70
N GLY A 397 0.77 1.07 30.77
CA GLY A 397 0.25 -0.07 30.04
C GLY A 397 -0.22 0.24 28.62
N MET A 398 0.37 1.25 27.97
CA MET A 398 0.17 1.52 26.54
C MET A 398 1.32 0.92 25.75
N SER A 399 1.04 0.03 24.80
CA SER A 399 2.01 -0.52 23.85
C SER A 399 1.71 -0.06 22.43
N HIS A 400 2.74 0.03 21.59
CA HIS A 400 2.64 0.55 20.23
C HIS A 400 3.40 -0.31 19.23
N ILE A 401 2.67 -0.93 18.29
CA ILE A 401 3.23 -1.58 17.10
C ILE A 401 3.27 -0.51 16.01
N PRO A 402 4.46 -0.01 15.61
CA PRO A 402 4.58 1.10 14.68
C PRO A 402 4.35 0.68 13.23
N GLU A 403 3.93 1.62 12.41
CA GLU A 403 3.74 1.46 10.97
C GLU A 403 5.04 1.04 10.25
N ASP A 404 6.12 1.78 10.49
CA ASP A 404 7.44 1.49 9.93
C ASP A 404 8.30 0.73 10.96
N ARG A 405 8.40 -0.59 10.74
CA ARG A 405 9.19 -1.50 11.58
C ARG A 405 10.69 -1.21 11.57
N HIS A 406 11.21 -0.60 10.49
CA HIS A 406 12.63 -0.31 10.33
C HIS A 406 13.01 1.03 10.94
N LYS A 407 12.12 2.02 10.91
CA LYS A 407 12.34 3.36 11.42
C LYS A 407 12.04 3.47 12.92
N HIS A 408 10.96 2.82 13.36
CA HIS A 408 10.42 2.96 14.71
C HIS A 408 10.32 1.65 15.50
N GLY A 409 10.32 0.49 14.80
CA GLY A 409 10.09 -0.81 15.44
C GLY A 409 11.36 -1.47 15.98
N LEU A 410 12.45 -1.50 15.19
CA LEU A 410 13.66 -2.26 15.47
C LEU A 410 14.91 -1.43 15.22
N VAL A 411 15.95 -1.67 16.01
CA VAL A 411 17.31 -1.27 15.69
C VAL A 411 17.93 -2.38 14.86
N LEU A 412 17.96 -2.20 13.53
CA LEU A 412 18.25 -3.25 12.56
C LEU A 412 19.62 -3.92 12.75
N ASP A 413 20.62 -3.17 13.19
CA ASP A 413 22.00 -3.64 13.38
C ASP A 413 22.21 -4.28 14.77
N TYR A 414 21.18 -4.29 15.62
CA TYR A 414 21.26 -4.95 16.94
C TYR A 414 20.80 -6.41 16.83
N PRO A 415 21.36 -7.27 17.70
CA PRO A 415 20.82 -8.61 17.89
C PRO A 415 19.40 -8.58 18.43
N LEU A 416 18.65 -9.64 18.11
CA LEU A 416 17.24 -9.77 18.49
C LEU A 416 17.05 -9.64 20.00
N GLU A 417 17.94 -10.19 20.82
CA GLU A 417 17.87 -10.08 22.28
C GLU A 417 17.83 -8.64 22.80
N TYR A 418 18.57 -7.73 22.18
CA TYR A 418 18.51 -6.32 22.58
C TYR A 418 17.29 -5.61 22.03
N ASN A 419 16.82 -5.99 20.85
CA ASN A 419 15.57 -5.50 20.32
C ASN A 419 14.36 -5.86 21.18
N MET A 420 14.37 -7.03 21.82
CA MET A 420 13.29 -7.48 22.70
C MET A 420 13.17 -6.66 23.99
N ILE A 421 14.22 -5.97 24.42
CA ILE A 421 14.22 -5.19 25.66
C ILE A 421 14.31 -3.68 25.46
N LEU A 422 14.23 -3.17 24.21
CA LEU A 422 14.48 -1.76 23.89
C LEU A 422 13.73 -0.76 24.77
N GLN A 423 12.48 -1.06 25.11
CA GLN A 423 11.63 -0.19 25.91
C GLN A 423 11.73 -0.45 27.42
N ARG A 424 12.36 -1.56 27.83
CA ARG A 424 12.36 -2.10 29.20
C ARG A 424 13.75 -2.35 29.77
N TYR A 425 14.81 -1.96 29.05
CA TYR A 425 16.20 -2.21 29.43
C TYR A 425 16.54 -1.75 30.85
N PHE A 426 15.84 -0.73 31.35
CA PHE A 426 16.05 -0.13 32.68
C PHE A 426 15.43 -0.94 33.81
N GLU A 427 14.64 -1.96 33.55
CA GLU A 427 14.02 -2.79 34.58
C GLU A 427 15.08 -3.58 35.37
N PRO A 428 14.85 -3.82 36.68
CA PRO A 428 15.80 -4.54 37.54
C PRO A 428 16.13 -5.96 37.05
N ARG A 429 15.26 -6.58 36.26
CA ARG A 429 15.52 -7.90 35.66
C ARG A 429 16.59 -7.85 34.55
N PHE A 430 16.74 -6.71 33.88
CA PHE A 430 17.67 -6.54 32.76
C PHE A 430 18.89 -5.68 33.09
N THR A 431 18.78 -4.82 34.10
CA THR A 431 19.86 -3.90 34.52
C THR A 431 20.09 -4.04 36.00
N ASP A 432 21.34 -4.05 36.41
CA ASP A 432 21.72 -4.05 37.83
C ASP A 432 21.67 -2.65 38.43
N LYS A 433 21.92 -2.55 39.75
CA LYS A 433 21.90 -1.26 40.47
C LYS A 433 23.02 -0.29 40.03
N ALA A 434 24.06 -0.80 39.38
CA ALA A 434 25.18 0.00 38.86
C ALA A 434 24.95 0.42 37.39
N GLY A 435 23.81 0.01 36.77
CA GLY A 435 23.47 0.35 35.39
C GLY A 435 24.02 -0.62 34.34
N PHE A 436 24.62 -1.74 34.73
CA PHE A 436 25.11 -2.75 33.78
C PHE A 436 24.05 -3.73 33.37
N LEU A 437 24.00 -4.07 32.06
CA LEU A 437 23.04 -5.02 31.50
C LEU A 437 23.34 -6.47 31.93
N ARG A 438 22.32 -7.14 32.42
CA ARG A 438 22.35 -8.55 32.82
C ARG A 438 22.18 -9.47 31.60
N ARG A 439 23.23 -9.65 30.81
CA ARG A 439 23.20 -10.36 29.51
C ARG A 439 22.55 -11.73 29.56
N LYS A 440 22.79 -12.53 30.64
CA LYS A 440 22.16 -13.86 30.80
C LYS A 440 20.64 -13.77 30.88
N ASN A 441 20.12 -12.80 31.64
CA ASN A 441 18.68 -12.60 31.80
C ASN A 441 18.04 -12.12 30.49
N ILE A 442 18.72 -11.20 29.79
CA ILE A 442 18.27 -10.67 28.50
C ILE A 442 18.20 -11.80 27.47
N ARG A 443 19.24 -12.65 27.40
CA ARG A 443 19.28 -13.81 26.50
C ARG A 443 18.12 -14.77 26.79
N ALA A 444 17.95 -15.19 28.04
CA ALA A 444 16.89 -16.10 28.44
C ALA A 444 15.48 -15.53 28.18
N TYR A 445 15.31 -14.23 28.40
CA TYR A 445 14.06 -13.52 28.09
C TYR A 445 13.77 -13.54 26.58
N ALA A 446 14.74 -13.21 25.75
CA ALA A 446 14.58 -13.21 24.30
C ALA A 446 14.32 -14.61 23.73
N GLU A 447 15.02 -15.65 24.23
CA GLU A 447 14.80 -17.03 23.81
C GLU A 447 13.38 -17.49 24.14
N ARG A 448 12.85 -17.16 25.32
CA ARG A 448 11.45 -17.43 25.69
C ARG A 448 10.46 -16.77 24.71
N LEU A 449 10.66 -15.48 24.37
CA LEU A 449 9.80 -14.79 23.43
C LEU A 449 9.88 -15.36 22.02
N ILE A 450 11.07 -15.73 21.57
CA ILE A 450 11.31 -16.37 20.26
C ILE A 450 10.51 -17.66 20.16
N GLU A 451 10.52 -18.49 21.19
CA GLU A 451 9.77 -19.74 21.24
C GLU A 451 8.26 -19.50 21.33
N GLN A 452 7.83 -18.65 22.27
CA GLN A 452 6.41 -18.40 22.54
C GLN A 452 5.67 -17.79 21.35
N TYR A 453 6.34 -16.92 20.58
CA TYR A 453 5.75 -16.19 19.45
C TYR A 453 6.17 -16.72 18.07
N ASP A 454 6.79 -17.90 18.01
CA ASP A 454 7.28 -18.52 16.76
C ASP A 454 8.09 -17.54 15.90
N VAL A 455 9.06 -16.86 16.49
CA VAL A 455 9.97 -15.96 15.78
C VAL A 455 11.10 -16.77 15.16
N ARG A 456 11.10 -16.93 13.85
CA ARG A 456 12.15 -17.68 13.16
C ARG A 456 13.38 -16.81 12.94
N SER A 457 14.49 -17.24 13.49
CA SER A 457 15.77 -16.55 13.46
C SER A 457 16.92 -17.54 13.26
N GLY A 458 17.89 -17.18 12.40
CA GLY A 458 18.95 -18.12 11.99
C GLY A 458 19.93 -18.49 13.12
N GLN A 459 20.12 -17.60 14.11
CA GLN A 459 21.04 -17.76 15.25
C GLN A 459 20.35 -17.52 16.59
N GLY A 460 19.01 -17.78 16.67
CA GLY A 460 18.23 -17.53 17.89
C GLY A 460 18.29 -16.06 18.31
N ALA A 461 18.40 -15.81 19.60
CA ALA A 461 18.46 -14.47 20.19
C ALA A 461 19.64 -13.61 19.71
N ALA A 462 20.71 -14.22 19.17
CA ALA A 462 21.89 -13.51 18.65
C ALA A 462 21.72 -13.03 17.19
N THR A 463 20.63 -13.40 16.51
CA THR A 463 20.38 -13.01 15.12
C THR A 463 20.29 -11.48 15.00
N ILE A 464 21.03 -10.91 14.06
CA ILE A 464 20.94 -9.47 13.74
C ILE A 464 19.59 -9.21 13.05
N ALA A 465 18.82 -8.25 13.57
CA ALA A 465 17.45 -8.00 13.13
C ALA A 465 17.32 -7.73 11.63
N ARG A 466 18.31 -7.07 11.00
CA ARG A 466 18.37 -6.79 9.56
C ARG A 466 18.35 -8.05 8.70
N SER A 467 18.88 -9.16 9.19
CA SER A 467 18.97 -10.43 8.45
C SER A 467 17.67 -11.26 8.47
N MET A 468 16.67 -10.80 9.21
CA MET A 468 15.39 -11.51 9.36
C MET A 468 14.41 -11.11 8.27
N SER A 469 13.49 -12.01 7.92
CA SER A 469 12.36 -11.67 7.03
C SER A 469 11.40 -10.68 7.70
N GLY A 470 10.69 -9.87 6.90
CA GLY A 470 9.73 -8.87 7.39
C GLY A 470 8.68 -9.47 8.34
N GLY A 471 8.15 -10.66 8.04
CA GLY A 471 7.20 -11.35 8.92
C GLY A 471 7.79 -11.72 10.28
N ASN A 472 9.06 -12.16 10.33
CA ASN A 472 9.73 -12.49 11.60
C ASN A 472 10.16 -11.23 12.37
N GLN A 473 10.52 -10.14 11.68
CA GLN A 473 10.74 -8.84 12.30
C GLN A 473 9.45 -8.34 12.98
N GLN A 474 8.31 -8.46 12.30
CA GLN A 474 7.02 -8.06 12.84
C GLN A 474 6.58 -8.93 14.02
N LYS A 475 6.77 -10.26 13.94
CA LYS A 475 6.53 -11.16 15.07
C LYS A 475 7.37 -10.79 16.29
N ALA A 476 8.63 -10.35 16.08
CA ALA A 476 9.51 -9.90 17.16
C ALA A 476 8.99 -8.62 17.83
N ILE A 477 8.51 -7.65 17.04
CA ILE A 477 7.89 -6.44 17.57
C ILE A 477 6.64 -6.80 18.37
N ILE A 478 5.74 -7.60 17.80
CA ILE A 478 4.49 -8.04 18.45
C ILE A 478 4.79 -8.78 19.75
N ALA A 479 5.78 -9.68 19.74
CA ALA A 479 6.20 -10.42 20.94
C ALA A 479 6.63 -9.46 22.06
N ARG A 480 7.43 -8.45 21.73
CA ARG A 480 7.86 -7.41 22.68
C ARG A 480 6.70 -6.60 23.23
N GLU A 481 5.80 -6.12 22.35
CA GLU A 481 4.71 -5.23 22.73
C GLU A 481 3.60 -5.94 23.51
N ILE A 482 3.33 -7.22 23.22
CA ILE A 482 2.27 -8.00 23.88
C ILE A 482 2.76 -8.62 25.20
N ASP A 483 4.03 -9.03 25.30
CA ASP A 483 4.59 -9.66 26.53
C ASP A 483 4.60 -8.68 27.72
N ASP A 484 4.44 -7.41 27.46
CA ASP A 484 4.29 -6.37 28.49
C ASP A 484 2.91 -6.32 29.14
N ASP A 485 1.98 -7.18 28.70
CA ASP A 485 0.58 -7.25 29.16
C ASP A 485 -0.12 -5.88 29.09
N PRO A 486 -0.13 -5.20 27.94
CA PRO A 486 -0.67 -3.85 27.82
C PRO A 486 -2.16 -3.82 28.08
N GLN A 487 -2.65 -2.69 28.62
CA GLN A 487 -4.08 -2.43 28.73
C GLN A 487 -4.64 -1.83 27.44
N LEU A 488 -3.79 -1.09 26.69
CA LEU A 488 -4.09 -0.54 25.37
C LEU A 488 -2.96 -0.92 24.40
N LEU A 489 -3.32 -1.61 23.33
CA LEU A 489 -2.42 -1.92 22.22
C LEU A 489 -2.79 -1.04 21.02
N VAL A 490 -1.90 -0.13 20.64
CA VAL A 490 -2.02 0.67 19.41
C VAL A 490 -1.27 -0.05 18.31
N ALA A 491 -1.97 -0.60 17.33
CA ALA A 491 -1.39 -1.39 16.22
C ALA A 491 -1.57 -0.64 14.90
N VAL A 492 -0.48 -0.15 14.30
CA VAL A 492 -0.53 0.64 13.07
C VAL A 492 -0.01 -0.18 11.91
N GLN A 493 -0.89 -0.44 10.94
CA GLN A 493 -0.60 -1.25 9.75
C GLN A 493 0.19 -2.53 10.09
N PRO A 494 -0.24 -3.31 11.08
CA PRO A 494 0.57 -4.40 11.65
C PRO A 494 0.85 -5.51 10.63
N THR A 495 0.08 -5.59 9.56
CA THR A 495 0.15 -6.62 8.52
C THR A 495 0.79 -6.14 7.22
N ARG A 496 1.09 -4.83 7.11
CA ARG A 496 1.59 -4.21 5.88
C ARG A 496 2.82 -4.92 5.32
N GLY A 497 2.71 -5.38 4.06
CA GLY A 497 3.81 -6.00 3.32
C GLY A 497 4.25 -7.35 3.87
N LEU A 498 3.36 -8.08 4.54
CA LEU A 498 3.62 -9.42 5.07
C LEU A 498 2.98 -10.51 4.21
N ASP A 499 3.43 -11.74 4.44
CA ASP A 499 2.81 -12.92 3.86
C ASP A 499 1.52 -13.31 4.60
N VAL A 500 0.65 -14.06 3.92
CA VAL A 500 -0.66 -14.47 4.44
C VAL A 500 -0.54 -15.24 5.77
N GLY A 501 0.49 -16.06 5.93
CA GLY A 501 0.71 -16.80 7.17
C GLY A 501 1.06 -15.90 8.35
N ALA A 502 1.82 -14.82 8.10
CA ALA A 502 2.12 -13.82 9.11
C ALA A 502 0.89 -12.95 9.42
N ILE A 503 0.09 -12.59 8.41
CA ILE A 503 -1.17 -11.84 8.57
C ILE A 503 -2.13 -12.61 9.48
N GLU A 504 -2.42 -13.88 9.16
CA GLU A 504 -3.27 -14.74 9.98
C GLU A 504 -2.80 -14.82 11.44
N TYR A 505 -1.49 -14.96 11.64
CA TYR A 505 -0.90 -14.98 12.97
C TYR A 505 -1.14 -13.67 13.74
N ILE A 506 -0.92 -12.53 13.09
CA ILE A 506 -1.08 -11.20 13.69
C ILE A 506 -2.54 -10.94 14.07
N HIS A 507 -3.48 -11.23 13.18
CA HIS A 507 -4.90 -11.09 13.47
C HIS A 507 -5.31 -11.91 14.70
N LYS A 508 -4.83 -13.17 14.82
CA LYS A 508 -5.06 -14.00 16.01
C LYS A 508 -4.50 -13.36 17.27
N GLN A 509 -3.32 -12.72 17.21
CA GLN A 509 -2.77 -12.02 18.36
C GLN A 509 -3.60 -10.81 18.78
N LEU A 510 -4.06 -9.97 17.82
CA LEU A 510 -4.92 -8.82 18.11
C LEU A 510 -6.24 -9.25 18.74
N VAL A 511 -6.90 -10.27 18.17
CA VAL A 511 -8.14 -10.82 18.73
C VAL A 511 -7.91 -11.43 20.12
N ALA A 512 -6.79 -12.13 20.33
CA ALA A 512 -6.45 -12.67 21.64
C ALA A 512 -6.28 -11.57 22.72
N GLN A 513 -5.70 -10.42 22.37
CA GLN A 513 -5.62 -9.26 23.28
C GLN A 513 -7.02 -8.72 23.62
N ARG A 514 -7.89 -8.55 22.61
CA ARG A 514 -9.28 -8.15 22.82
C ARG A 514 -10.03 -9.14 23.72
N ASP A 515 -9.93 -10.45 23.43
CA ASP A 515 -10.61 -11.49 24.18
C ASP A 515 -10.10 -11.63 25.64
N ALA A 516 -8.87 -11.16 25.89
CA ALA A 516 -8.30 -11.00 27.24
C ALA A 516 -8.78 -9.72 27.96
N GLY A 517 -9.72 -8.96 27.37
CA GLY A 517 -10.28 -7.75 27.96
C GLY A 517 -9.44 -6.49 27.77
N LYS A 518 -8.46 -6.51 26.87
CA LYS A 518 -7.62 -5.33 26.54
C LYS A 518 -8.32 -4.44 25.51
N ALA A 519 -7.96 -3.16 25.44
CA ALA A 519 -8.35 -2.28 24.35
C ALA A 519 -7.34 -2.41 23.20
N VAL A 520 -7.82 -2.47 21.97
CA VAL A 520 -6.99 -2.49 20.78
C VAL A 520 -7.43 -1.36 19.84
N LEU A 521 -6.52 -0.43 19.56
CA LEU A 521 -6.67 0.56 18.50
C LEU A 521 -5.88 0.10 17.29
N LEU A 522 -6.59 -0.36 16.26
CA LEU A 522 -6.01 -0.77 14.99
C LEU A 522 -6.05 0.43 14.03
N VAL A 523 -4.98 0.69 13.30
CA VAL A 523 -4.97 1.59 12.15
C VAL A 523 -4.59 0.77 10.95
N SER A 524 -5.48 0.68 9.96
CA SER A 524 -5.26 -0.13 8.77
C SER A 524 -5.77 0.54 7.50
N LEU A 525 -5.04 0.31 6.40
CA LEU A 525 -5.41 0.71 5.04
C LEU A 525 -5.89 -0.50 4.21
N GLU A 526 -5.74 -1.72 4.74
CA GLU A 526 -6.12 -2.95 4.04
C GLU A 526 -7.59 -3.27 4.31
N LEU A 527 -8.42 -3.24 3.25
CA LEU A 527 -9.88 -3.39 3.37
C LEU A 527 -10.30 -4.70 4.05
N ASP A 528 -9.63 -5.80 3.72
CA ASP A 528 -9.91 -7.11 4.32
C ASP A 528 -9.68 -7.06 5.85
N GLU A 529 -8.59 -6.41 6.30
CA GLU A 529 -8.29 -6.25 7.72
C GLU A 529 -9.30 -5.32 8.41
N VAL A 530 -9.68 -4.21 7.75
CA VAL A 530 -10.65 -3.23 8.26
C VAL A 530 -12.05 -3.84 8.44
N LEU A 531 -12.46 -4.75 7.56
CA LEU A 531 -13.80 -5.36 7.63
C LEU A 531 -13.86 -6.61 8.51
N ASP A 532 -12.73 -7.34 8.68
CA ASP A 532 -12.75 -8.66 9.32
C ASP A 532 -12.31 -8.65 10.79
N VAL A 533 -11.34 -7.79 11.15
CA VAL A 533 -10.71 -7.80 12.48
C VAL A 533 -11.44 -6.96 13.52
N PRO A 534 -11.85 -5.71 13.27
CA PRO A 534 -12.38 -4.82 14.30
C PRO A 534 -13.83 -5.15 14.70
N ASP A 535 -14.22 -4.60 15.83
CA ASP A 535 -15.61 -4.61 16.30
C ASP A 535 -16.35 -3.34 15.85
N ARG A 536 -15.59 -2.26 15.57
CA ARG A 536 -16.09 -0.95 15.15
C ARG A 536 -15.05 -0.24 14.27
N ILE A 537 -15.51 0.46 13.23
CA ILE A 537 -14.67 1.18 12.28
C ILE A 537 -14.94 2.67 12.41
N LEU A 538 -13.89 3.46 12.58
CA LEU A 538 -13.89 4.91 12.44
C LEU A 538 -13.19 5.25 11.12
N VAL A 539 -13.83 6.02 10.25
CA VAL A 539 -13.22 6.38 8.97
C VAL A 539 -12.65 7.79 9.06
N MET A 540 -11.37 7.92 8.73
CA MET A 540 -10.65 9.19 8.75
C MET A 540 -10.44 9.71 7.33
N TYR A 541 -10.80 10.99 7.10
CA TYR A 541 -10.60 11.68 5.85
C TYR A 541 -10.21 13.15 6.13
N GLU A 542 -9.12 13.63 5.50
CA GLU A 542 -8.58 15.00 5.67
C GLU A 542 -8.47 15.45 7.14
N GLY A 543 -8.00 14.56 8.01
CA GLY A 543 -7.76 14.88 9.43
C GLY A 543 -8.98 14.80 10.35
N GLU A 544 -10.15 14.45 9.84
CA GLU A 544 -11.40 14.33 10.59
C GLU A 544 -11.93 12.90 10.61
N ILE A 545 -12.68 12.52 11.65
CA ILE A 545 -13.51 11.30 11.65
C ILE A 545 -14.81 11.60 10.91
N VAL A 546 -14.97 11.03 9.71
CA VAL A 546 -16.12 11.29 8.83
C VAL A 546 -17.23 10.26 8.92
N GLY A 547 -17.03 9.17 9.65
CA GLY A 547 -18.05 8.13 9.87
C GLY A 547 -17.64 7.09 10.89
N GLU A 548 -18.67 6.50 11.52
CA GLU A 548 -18.56 5.36 12.43
C GLU A 548 -19.41 4.20 11.89
N LEU A 549 -18.76 3.06 11.58
CA LEU A 549 -19.37 1.95 10.86
C LEU A 549 -19.27 0.63 11.63
N ASP A 550 -20.26 -0.24 11.43
CA ASP A 550 -20.22 -1.63 11.90
C ASP A 550 -19.65 -2.53 10.78
N PRO A 551 -18.51 -3.20 10.99
CA PRO A 551 -17.90 -4.05 9.97
C PRO A 551 -18.81 -5.19 9.49
N ARG A 552 -19.78 -5.63 10.28
CA ARG A 552 -20.72 -6.72 9.92
C ARG A 552 -21.78 -6.31 8.89
N THR A 553 -22.07 -5.02 8.77
CA THR A 553 -23.12 -4.49 7.91
C THR A 553 -22.58 -3.61 6.78
N THR A 554 -21.33 -3.17 6.89
CA THR A 554 -20.69 -2.27 5.93
C THR A 554 -20.11 -3.05 4.75
N SER A 555 -20.41 -2.62 3.54
CA SER A 555 -19.81 -3.17 2.31
C SER A 555 -18.48 -2.44 1.98
N GLU A 556 -17.60 -3.12 1.22
CA GLU A 556 -16.36 -2.52 0.71
C GLU A 556 -16.61 -1.22 -0.06
N ASN A 557 -17.66 -1.18 -0.89
CA ASN A 557 -18.03 0.01 -1.65
C ASN A 557 -18.47 1.17 -0.74
N GLU A 558 -19.22 0.89 0.30
CA GLU A 558 -19.65 1.89 1.27
C GLU A 558 -18.47 2.46 2.04
N LEU A 559 -17.60 1.58 2.57
CA LEU A 559 -16.37 1.97 3.23
C LEU A 559 -15.50 2.84 2.31
N GLY A 560 -15.36 2.45 1.02
CA GLY A 560 -14.63 3.21 0.03
C GLY A 560 -15.17 4.63 -0.20
N LEU A 561 -16.49 4.84 -0.15
CA LEU A 561 -17.11 6.16 -0.28
C LEU A 561 -16.75 7.08 0.91
N TYR A 562 -16.74 6.56 2.13
CA TYR A 562 -16.28 7.31 3.30
C TYR A 562 -14.79 7.63 3.23
N MET A 563 -13.96 6.64 2.89
CA MET A 563 -12.50 6.81 2.75
C MET A 563 -12.11 7.83 1.68
N ALA A 564 -12.94 7.96 0.63
CA ALA A 564 -12.76 8.96 -0.45
C ALA A 564 -13.41 10.33 -0.13
N GLY A 565 -14.03 10.50 1.05
CA GLY A 565 -14.72 11.74 1.44
C GLY A 565 -16.03 12.02 0.70
N ALA A 566 -16.50 11.06 -0.12
CA ALA A 566 -17.75 11.19 -0.89
C ALA A 566 -19.01 10.95 -0.02
N LYS A 567 -18.84 10.32 1.16
CA LYS A 567 -19.90 10.11 2.15
C LYS A 567 -19.36 10.52 3.52
N ARG A 568 -20.21 11.21 4.30
CA ARG A 568 -19.93 11.61 5.69
C ARG A 568 -21.18 11.37 6.52
N ASP A 569 -21.03 10.96 7.76
CA ASP A 569 -22.14 10.96 8.71
C ASP A 569 -22.49 12.39 9.09
N GLU A 570 -23.78 12.66 9.32
CA GLU A 570 -24.18 13.95 9.91
C GLU A 570 -23.53 14.06 11.29
N VAL A 571 -22.79 15.14 11.53
CA VAL A 571 -22.14 15.41 12.82
C VAL A 571 -23.21 15.33 13.90
N ARG A 572 -23.19 14.29 14.72
CA ARG A 572 -23.97 14.26 15.96
C ARG A 572 -23.31 15.26 16.91
N ALA A 573 -23.93 16.46 16.98
CA ALA A 573 -23.56 17.55 17.90
C ALA A 573 -23.65 17.11 19.37
#